data_063aececf381fe927fa8462a4677ab8a
#
_entry.id   063aececf381fe927fa8462a4677ab8a
#
_cell.length_a   1.000
_cell.length_b   1.000
_cell.length_c   1.000
_cell.angle_alpha   90.00
_cell.angle_beta   90.00
_cell.angle_gamma   90.00
#
_symmetry.space_group_name_H-M   'P 1'
#
loop_
_entity.id
_entity.type
_entity.pdbx_description
1 polymer ?
#
loop_
_entity_poly.entity_id
_entity_poly.type
_entity_poly.pdbx_seq_one_letter_code
_entity_poly.pdbx_strand_id
1 'polypeptide(L)'
;MATAKRQRRSAVWEHFTFSNEKEDIHPTCNICKAQVKASDSNTTNLRNHLMRIHNITVETREVKKRASTSCTTTTTTTSGSTSNDLSNNTPSLLQMWTKLDRKSKRHRDITMAIARYIAIDLRPLDSVNDSGFTQLIKTLEPRYDMDSRTHITQSLLPTMYDDLKNKIKDKLASAKQVSLTTDGWTSRGTKSFITVTAHIINESWKAESFVLSTEEFEESHTGDNLSKQFDNVLVEWNLNKENVSVTTDNAANICLAMRLSGIKHVKCMAHTLNLATQKCLAINQFSRVCGKVRRIVSYLHKSTTVASLLRKTLVQLELPSLKPVIDVPTRWNSTLEMLERYAQLRPAISVVLSNPIAKNQCANVTEDETAIIEALIKVSTCD
;
A
#
# COMPACT_ATOMS: atom_id res chain seq x y z
N MET A 1 -45.99 -5.03 12.03
CA MET A 1 -45.01 -5.94 12.66
C MET A 1 -44.03 -5.08 13.46
N ALA A 2 -44.05 -5.20 14.79
CA ALA A 2 -43.25 -4.38 15.70
C ALA A 2 -41.82 -4.88 15.72
N THR A 3 -40.87 -4.01 15.29
CA THR A 3 -39.43 -4.26 15.37
C THR A 3 -39.00 -4.25 16.84
N ALA A 4 -38.50 -5.40 17.34
CA ALA A 4 -38.01 -5.56 18.70
C ALA A 4 -36.86 -4.58 18.97
N LYS A 5 -37.01 -3.67 19.95
CA LYS A 5 -35.95 -2.76 20.42
C LYS A 5 -34.78 -3.59 20.97
N ARG A 6 -33.64 -3.50 20.33
CA ARG A 6 -32.37 -4.13 20.75
C ARG A 6 -31.96 -3.55 22.11
N GLN A 7 -31.94 -4.36 23.14
CA GLN A 7 -31.63 -3.96 24.52
C GLN A 7 -30.14 -3.56 24.61
N ARG A 8 -29.85 -2.30 24.97
CA ARG A 8 -28.49 -1.75 25.11
C ARG A 8 -27.86 -2.31 26.40
N ARG A 9 -26.86 -3.17 26.27
CA ARG A 9 -26.28 -3.98 27.36
C ARG A 9 -25.14 -3.29 28.16
N SER A 10 -24.70 -2.08 27.83
CA SER A 10 -23.61 -1.42 28.52
C SER A 10 -24.11 -0.52 29.66
N ALA A 11 -23.50 -0.64 30.86
CA ALA A 11 -23.81 0.20 32.04
C ALA A 11 -23.62 1.70 31.80
N VAL A 12 -22.87 2.12 30.76
CA VAL A 12 -22.74 3.51 30.36
C VAL A 12 -24.09 4.17 30.07
N TRP A 13 -25.06 3.42 29.55
CA TRP A 13 -26.36 3.93 29.16
C TRP A 13 -27.25 4.34 30.33
N GLU A 14 -26.92 3.97 31.56
CA GLU A 14 -27.64 4.39 32.79
C GLU A 14 -27.44 5.91 33.06
N HIS A 15 -26.36 6.48 32.53
CA HIS A 15 -26.02 7.88 32.72
C HIS A 15 -26.49 8.79 31.57
N PHE A 16 -27.19 8.26 30.56
CA PHE A 16 -27.63 9.03 29.40
C PHE A 16 -29.09 8.75 29.04
N THR A 17 -29.80 9.83 28.66
CA THR A 17 -31.18 9.77 28.14
C THR A 17 -31.23 10.18 26.68
N PHE A 18 -32.24 9.66 25.96
CA PHE A 18 -32.53 10.04 24.57
C PHE A 18 -33.78 10.92 24.52
N SER A 19 -33.77 11.98 23.77
CA SER A 19 -34.98 12.66 23.33
C SER A 19 -35.74 11.76 22.35
N ASN A 20 -37.07 11.72 22.46
CA ASN A 20 -37.95 10.76 21.79
C ASN A 20 -38.15 10.95 20.27
N GLU A 21 -37.30 11.71 19.58
CA GLU A 21 -37.43 11.95 18.15
C GLU A 21 -36.47 11.06 17.37
N LYS A 22 -36.97 10.47 16.29
CA LYS A 22 -36.41 9.32 15.55
C LYS A 22 -35.06 9.54 14.86
N GLU A 23 -34.41 10.67 15.03
CA GLU A 23 -33.16 11.01 14.32
C GLU A 23 -32.01 11.50 15.21
N ASP A 24 -32.18 11.59 16.55
CA ASP A 24 -31.12 12.10 17.42
C ASP A 24 -30.05 11.04 17.75
N ILE A 25 -28.90 11.17 17.08
CA ILE A 25 -27.67 10.41 17.31
C ILE A 25 -26.93 10.88 18.59
N HIS A 26 -27.50 11.85 19.34
CA HIS A 26 -26.83 12.52 20.45
C HIS A 26 -27.56 12.33 21.78
N PRO A 27 -27.20 11.29 22.59
CA PRO A 27 -27.77 11.14 23.93
C PRO A 27 -27.35 12.29 24.86
N THR A 28 -28.25 12.70 25.74
CA THR A 28 -28.05 13.74 26.73
C THR A 28 -27.54 13.15 28.04
N CYS A 29 -26.44 13.69 28.57
CA CYS A 29 -25.90 13.29 29.87
C CYS A 29 -26.88 13.65 31.01
N ASN A 30 -27.22 12.71 31.90
CA ASN A 30 -28.16 12.93 32.98
C ASN A 30 -27.63 13.90 34.06
N ILE A 31 -26.30 14.05 34.15
CA ILE A 31 -25.61 14.87 35.14
C ILE A 31 -25.48 16.33 34.68
N CYS A 32 -24.81 16.57 33.56
CA CYS A 32 -24.52 17.94 33.07
C CYS A 32 -25.48 18.43 31.98
N LYS A 33 -26.41 17.59 31.53
CA LYS A 33 -27.37 17.86 30.45
C LYS A 33 -26.74 18.18 29.07
N ALA A 34 -25.44 17.93 28.90
CA ALA A 34 -24.76 18.08 27.64
C ALA A 34 -25.10 16.94 26.67
N GLN A 35 -25.29 17.26 25.39
CA GLN A 35 -25.44 16.27 24.32
C GLN A 35 -24.08 15.73 23.91
N VAL A 36 -23.94 14.39 23.83
CA VAL A 36 -22.69 13.73 23.49
C VAL A 36 -22.87 12.85 22.26
N LYS A 37 -22.07 13.09 21.23
CA LYS A 37 -22.14 12.32 19.97
C LYS A 37 -21.82 10.85 20.21
N ALA A 38 -22.76 9.97 19.90
CA ALA A 38 -22.59 8.52 19.97
C ALA A 38 -23.01 7.88 18.64
N SER A 39 -22.27 6.89 18.15
CA SER A 39 -22.70 6.01 17.06
C SER A 39 -23.35 4.76 17.67
N ASP A 40 -24.27 4.13 16.96
CA ASP A 40 -25.18 3.07 17.43
C ASP A 40 -24.54 1.90 18.22
N SER A 41 -23.28 1.65 18.04
CA SER A 41 -22.56 0.56 18.71
C SER A 41 -21.33 1.01 19.53
N ASN A 42 -20.93 2.29 19.47
CA ASN A 42 -19.69 2.77 20.09
C ASN A 42 -20.00 3.69 21.29
N THR A 43 -19.74 3.22 22.50
CA THR A 43 -19.93 3.95 23.76
C THR A 43 -18.66 4.69 24.24
N THR A 44 -17.60 4.75 23.44
CA THR A 44 -16.30 5.34 23.83
C THR A 44 -16.42 6.82 24.15
N ASN A 45 -17.14 7.59 23.35
CA ASN A 45 -17.34 9.03 23.60
C ASN A 45 -18.13 9.28 24.87
N LEU A 46 -19.12 8.44 25.17
CA LEU A 46 -19.94 8.54 26.39
C LEU A 46 -19.09 8.23 27.64
N ARG A 47 -18.23 7.24 27.59
CA ARG A 47 -17.27 6.91 28.68
C ARG A 47 -16.26 8.02 28.88
N ASN A 48 -15.69 8.55 27.79
CA ASN A 48 -14.74 9.66 27.87
C ASN A 48 -15.38 10.91 28.49
N HIS A 49 -16.63 11.20 28.16
CA HIS A 49 -17.37 12.28 28.76
C HIS A 49 -17.57 12.06 30.28
N LEU A 50 -18.04 10.90 30.71
CA LEU A 50 -18.21 10.55 32.11
C LEU A 50 -16.91 10.63 32.90
N MET A 51 -15.82 10.12 32.33
CA MET A 51 -14.51 10.12 32.96
C MET A 51 -13.91 11.53 33.05
N ARG A 52 -13.96 12.33 31.99
CA ARG A 52 -13.31 13.64 31.91
C ARG A 52 -14.08 14.76 32.62
N ILE A 53 -15.41 14.73 32.58
CA ILE A 53 -16.27 15.81 33.07
C ILE A 53 -16.82 15.49 34.46
N HIS A 54 -17.09 14.20 34.75
CA HIS A 54 -17.75 13.78 35.99
C HIS A 54 -16.88 12.87 36.87
N ASN A 55 -15.67 12.52 36.41
CA ASN A 55 -14.74 11.63 37.09
C ASN A 55 -15.36 10.23 37.44
N ILE A 56 -16.31 9.77 36.60
CA ILE A 56 -17.02 8.49 36.74
C ILE A 56 -16.40 7.47 35.80
N THR A 57 -15.82 6.39 36.38
CA THR A 57 -15.32 5.24 35.63
C THR A 57 -16.37 4.14 35.60
N VAL A 58 -16.83 3.76 34.38
CA VAL A 58 -17.79 2.67 34.20
C VAL A 58 -17.04 1.43 33.74
N GLU A 59 -17.00 0.39 34.59
CA GLU A 59 -16.30 -0.87 34.31
C GLU A 59 -16.99 -1.67 33.18
N THR A 60 -16.19 -2.29 32.33
CA THR A 60 -16.66 -3.30 31.37
C THR A 60 -16.82 -4.63 32.08
N ARG A 61 -18.00 -5.24 32.02
CA ARG A 61 -18.19 -6.63 32.48
C ARG A 61 -17.18 -7.53 31.73
N GLU A 62 -16.16 -7.97 32.44
CA GLU A 62 -15.26 -9.03 31.96
C GLU A 62 -16.05 -10.34 31.80
N VAL A 63 -15.85 -10.98 30.64
CA VAL A 63 -16.31 -12.33 30.38
C VAL A 63 -15.52 -13.26 31.30
N LYS A 64 -16.19 -13.87 32.30
CA LYS A 64 -15.60 -14.87 33.20
C LYS A 64 -14.95 -15.99 32.40
N LYS A 65 -13.60 -16.03 32.37
CA LYS A 65 -12.84 -17.24 32.05
C LYS A 65 -12.94 -18.21 33.22
N ARG A 66 -13.26 -19.45 32.88
CA ARG A 66 -13.35 -20.59 33.81
C ARG A 66 -12.01 -20.77 34.55
N ALA A 67 -12.13 -20.92 35.86
CA ALA A 67 -11.05 -21.27 36.76
C ALA A 67 -10.52 -22.67 36.44
N SER A 68 -9.22 -22.82 36.34
CA SER A 68 -8.51 -24.09 36.45
C SER A 68 -7.70 -24.06 37.74
N THR A 69 -7.98 -25.00 38.52
CA THR A 69 -7.53 -25.58 39.79
C THR A 69 -6.07 -25.23 40.20
N SER A 70 -5.98 -24.68 41.41
CA SER A 70 -4.77 -24.51 42.19
C SER A 70 -4.24 -25.87 42.68
N CYS A 71 -2.93 -26.10 42.53
CA CYS A 71 -2.21 -27.13 43.28
C CYS A 71 -1.22 -26.45 44.22
N THR A 72 -1.50 -26.59 45.50
CA THR A 72 -0.67 -26.15 46.63
C THR A 72 0.38 -27.22 46.89
N THR A 73 1.66 -26.84 46.96
CA THR A 73 2.68 -27.70 47.58
C THR A 73 3.60 -26.89 48.48
N THR A 74 3.75 -27.39 49.64
CA THR A 74 4.32 -26.87 50.87
C THR A 74 5.83 -26.78 50.86
N THR A 75 6.34 -25.77 51.50
CA THR A 75 7.75 -25.51 51.88
C THR A 75 8.38 -26.57 52.73
N THR A 76 9.65 -26.90 52.48
CA THR A 76 10.57 -27.34 53.52
C THR A 76 11.97 -26.77 53.27
N THR A 77 12.48 -26.07 54.24
CA THR A 77 13.83 -25.51 54.37
C THR A 77 14.86 -26.58 54.72
N THR A 78 16.02 -26.58 54.08
CA THR A 78 17.26 -27.00 54.71
C THR A 78 18.46 -26.27 54.10
N SER A 79 19.28 -25.74 54.98
CA SER A 79 20.55 -25.03 54.79
C SER A 79 21.69 -25.95 54.39
N GLY A 80 22.61 -25.48 53.56
CA GLY A 80 23.90 -26.17 53.31
C GLY A 80 24.74 -25.40 52.29
N SER A 81 25.73 -24.68 52.81
CA SER A 81 26.81 -23.97 52.09
C SER A 81 27.76 -24.92 51.40
N THR A 82 28.14 -24.59 50.15
CA THR A 82 29.55 -24.63 49.67
C THR A 82 29.69 -24.00 48.29
N SER A 83 30.64 -23.12 48.17
CA SER A 83 31.16 -22.41 47.02
C SER A 83 31.64 -23.34 45.90
N ASN A 84 31.28 -23.03 44.64
CA ASN A 84 32.20 -23.12 43.50
C ASN A 84 31.68 -22.29 42.33
N ASP A 85 32.53 -21.37 41.90
CA ASP A 85 32.37 -20.54 40.70
C ASP A 85 32.27 -21.37 39.44
N LEU A 86 31.15 -21.27 38.79
CA LEU A 86 30.99 -21.49 37.34
C LEU A 86 29.97 -20.49 36.87
N SER A 87 30.44 -19.46 36.16
CA SER A 87 29.62 -18.40 35.57
C SER A 87 28.68 -18.98 34.49
N ASN A 88 27.59 -19.53 34.95
CA ASN A 88 26.44 -19.80 34.11
C ASN A 88 25.53 -18.57 34.17
N ASN A 89 25.53 -17.77 33.08
CA ASN A 89 24.60 -16.71 32.82
C ASN A 89 23.15 -17.25 32.63
N THR A 90 22.61 -17.95 33.61
CA THR A 90 21.18 -18.21 33.73
C THR A 90 20.53 -16.96 34.33
N PRO A 91 19.67 -16.25 33.62
CA PRO A 91 19.00 -15.08 34.17
C PRO A 91 18.18 -15.51 35.40
N SER A 92 18.37 -14.79 36.52
CA SER A 92 17.56 -14.96 37.72
C SER A 92 16.07 -14.93 37.37
N LEU A 93 15.27 -15.78 38.05
CA LEU A 93 13.80 -15.78 37.87
C LEU A 93 13.19 -14.36 38.01
N LEU A 94 13.72 -13.51 38.83
CA LEU A 94 13.34 -12.10 38.95
C LEU A 94 13.68 -11.29 37.69
N GLN A 95 14.76 -11.61 36.96
CA GLN A 95 15.09 -10.93 35.70
C GLN A 95 14.14 -11.33 34.55
N MET A 96 13.51 -12.50 34.60
CA MET A 96 12.52 -12.93 33.60
C MET A 96 11.20 -12.14 33.66
N TRP A 97 10.93 -11.45 34.79
CA TRP A 97 9.67 -10.70 35.01
C TRP A 97 9.85 -9.18 34.95
N THR A 98 11.13 -8.68 34.95
CA THR A 98 11.36 -7.24 34.83
C THR A 98 11.29 -6.79 33.38
N LYS A 99 10.56 -5.69 33.12
CA LYS A 99 10.54 -5.05 31.79
C LYS A 99 11.96 -4.72 31.33
N LEU A 100 12.23 -4.82 30.04
CA LEU A 100 13.47 -4.36 29.44
C LEU A 100 13.62 -2.85 29.66
N ASP A 101 14.79 -2.44 30.15
CA ASP A 101 15.13 -1.02 30.16
C ASP A 101 15.14 -0.49 28.72
N ARG A 102 14.47 0.63 28.49
CA ARG A 102 14.40 1.31 27.18
C ARG A 102 15.77 1.68 26.62
N LYS A 103 16.77 1.92 27.49
CA LYS A 103 18.15 2.18 27.10
C LYS A 103 18.95 0.91 26.81
N SER A 104 18.44 -0.27 27.12
CA SER A 104 19.13 -1.53 26.84
C SER A 104 19.29 -1.76 25.34
N LYS A 105 20.39 -2.41 24.97
CA LYS A 105 20.64 -2.78 23.55
C LYS A 105 19.49 -3.62 23.01
N ARG A 106 19.00 -4.59 23.78
CA ARG A 106 17.91 -5.49 23.34
C ARG A 106 16.62 -4.74 23.03
N HIS A 107 16.22 -3.76 23.89
CA HIS A 107 15.04 -2.94 23.65
C HIS A 107 15.21 -2.14 22.36
N ARG A 108 16.33 -1.47 22.17
CA ARG A 108 16.62 -0.68 20.97
C ARG A 108 16.63 -1.53 19.70
N ASP A 109 17.21 -2.73 19.75
CA ASP A 109 17.25 -3.64 18.60
C ASP A 109 15.83 -4.06 18.17
N ILE A 110 14.94 -4.34 19.13
CA ILE A 110 13.53 -4.68 18.83
C ILE A 110 12.79 -3.47 18.27
N THR A 111 12.91 -2.30 18.89
CA THR A 111 12.26 -1.07 18.39
C THR A 111 12.75 -0.73 16.97
N MET A 112 14.03 -0.88 16.71
CA MET A 112 14.61 -0.68 15.37
C MET A 112 14.08 -1.71 14.36
N ALA A 113 13.92 -2.97 14.75
CA ALA A 113 13.35 -4.00 13.91
C ALA A 113 11.88 -3.71 13.54
N ILE A 114 11.11 -3.21 14.52
CA ILE A 114 9.72 -2.78 14.30
C ILE A 114 9.66 -1.59 13.34
N ALA A 115 10.51 -0.58 13.53
CA ALA A 115 10.56 0.57 12.62
C ALA A 115 10.95 0.15 11.19
N ARG A 116 11.91 -0.77 11.04
CA ARG A 116 12.27 -1.36 9.74
C ARG A 116 11.13 -2.14 9.10
N TYR A 117 10.41 -2.94 9.87
CA TYR A 117 9.23 -3.65 9.37
C TYR A 117 8.18 -2.69 8.83
N ILE A 118 7.91 -1.59 9.56
CA ILE A 118 6.96 -0.56 9.12
C ILE A 118 7.44 0.09 7.82
N ALA A 119 8.72 0.47 7.74
CA ALA A 119 9.29 1.17 6.59
C ALA A 119 9.41 0.27 5.35
N ILE A 120 9.89 -0.97 5.50
CA ILE A 120 10.13 -1.90 4.38
C ILE A 120 8.80 -2.40 3.78
N ASP A 121 7.85 -2.77 4.65
CA ASP A 121 6.57 -3.34 4.22
C ASP A 121 5.48 -2.28 3.99
N LEU A 122 5.84 -0.98 4.07
CA LEU A 122 4.93 0.16 3.92
C LEU A 122 3.67 0.02 4.78
N ARG A 123 3.86 -0.42 6.05
CA ARG A 123 2.75 -0.58 6.98
C ARG A 123 2.30 0.77 7.55
N PRO A 124 1.02 0.91 7.88
CA PRO A 124 0.55 2.10 8.60
C PRO A 124 1.37 2.32 9.88
N LEU A 125 1.73 3.56 10.15
CA LEU A 125 2.46 3.92 11.38
C LEU A 125 1.69 3.55 12.67
N ASP A 126 0.38 3.42 12.55
CA ASP A 126 -0.51 3.02 13.65
C ASP A 126 -0.46 1.51 13.96
N SER A 127 0.22 0.72 13.14
CA SER A 127 0.33 -0.74 13.34
C SER A 127 0.94 -1.12 14.69
N VAL A 128 1.71 -0.24 15.31
CA VAL A 128 2.24 -0.45 16.68
C VAL A 128 1.16 -0.46 17.75
N ASN A 129 -0.02 0.06 17.45
CA ASN A 129 -1.19 0.06 18.33
C ASN A 129 -2.14 -1.11 18.04
N ASP A 130 -1.90 -1.87 16.97
CA ASP A 130 -2.72 -3.04 16.62
C ASP A 130 -2.59 -4.12 17.69
N SER A 131 -3.72 -4.59 18.21
CA SER A 131 -3.75 -5.58 19.28
C SER A 131 -3.06 -6.89 18.90
N GLY A 132 -3.25 -7.35 17.67
CA GLY A 132 -2.60 -8.57 17.16
C GLY A 132 -1.09 -8.42 17.04
N PHE A 133 -0.60 -7.29 16.53
CA PHE A 133 0.83 -7.00 16.43
C PHE A 133 1.48 -6.90 17.81
N THR A 134 0.85 -6.15 18.71
CA THR A 134 1.31 -6.02 20.11
C THR A 134 1.35 -7.37 20.81
N GLN A 135 0.35 -8.23 20.60
CA GLN A 135 0.31 -9.58 21.16
C GLN A 135 1.42 -10.47 20.58
N LEU A 136 1.70 -10.38 19.28
CA LEU A 136 2.79 -11.10 18.63
C LEU A 136 4.13 -10.72 19.27
N ILE A 137 4.42 -9.42 19.38
CA ILE A 137 5.67 -8.94 19.97
C ILE A 137 5.81 -9.37 21.43
N LYS A 138 4.72 -9.29 22.22
CA LYS A 138 4.73 -9.76 23.63
C LYS A 138 4.92 -11.27 23.75
N THR A 139 4.49 -12.04 22.77
CA THR A 139 4.73 -13.49 22.77
C THR A 139 6.19 -13.80 22.49
N LEU A 140 6.84 -13.04 21.59
CA LEU A 140 8.26 -13.21 21.24
C LEU A 140 9.21 -12.68 22.32
N GLU A 141 8.90 -11.54 22.92
CA GLU A 141 9.67 -10.94 24.03
C GLU A 141 8.70 -10.33 25.06
N PRO A 142 8.29 -11.11 26.07
CA PRO A 142 7.31 -10.68 27.07
C PRO A 142 7.73 -9.43 27.87
N ARG A 143 9.04 -9.19 27.99
CA ARG A 143 9.62 -8.06 28.72
C ARG A 143 9.66 -6.77 27.93
N TYR A 144 9.47 -6.84 26.61
CA TYR A 144 9.48 -5.66 25.75
C TYR A 144 8.19 -4.84 25.93
N ASP A 145 8.38 -3.54 26.14
CA ASP A 145 7.30 -2.56 26.21
C ASP A 145 7.28 -1.77 24.90
N MET A 146 6.18 -1.83 24.17
CA MET A 146 6.06 -1.21 22.85
C MET A 146 6.25 0.30 22.94
N ASP A 147 7.13 0.84 22.11
CA ASP A 147 7.31 2.27 22.00
C ASP A 147 6.07 2.92 21.32
N SER A 148 5.78 4.16 21.71
CA SER A 148 4.63 4.87 21.19
C SER A 148 4.80 5.18 19.69
N ARG A 149 3.69 5.22 18.96
CA ARG A 149 3.67 5.71 17.58
C ARG A 149 4.39 7.05 17.43
N THR A 150 4.18 7.97 18.37
CA THR A 150 4.82 9.30 18.36
C THR A 150 6.35 9.20 18.43
N HIS A 151 6.90 8.34 19.29
CA HIS A 151 8.35 8.14 19.38
C HIS A 151 8.92 7.58 18.08
N ILE A 152 8.26 6.57 17.50
CA ILE A 152 8.70 5.98 16.23
C ILE A 152 8.65 7.02 15.11
N THR A 153 7.56 7.79 15.01
CA THR A 153 7.32 8.73 13.91
C THR A 153 8.19 9.99 13.99
N GLN A 154 8.32 10.56 15.18
CA GLN A 154 8.96 11.87 15.36
C GLN A 154 10.45 11.80 15.75
N SER A 155 10.92 10.66 16.20
CA SER A 155 12.31 10.51 16.64
C SER A 155 13.05 9.43 15.84
N LEU A 156 12.55 8.21 15.84
CA LEU A 156 13.30 7.08 15.31
C LEU A 156 13.38 7.07 13.78
N LEU A 157 12.24 7.21 13.08
CA LEU A 157 12.22 7.22 11.62
C LEU A 157 12.99 8.40 11.01
N PRO A 158 12.91 9.64 11.52
CA PRO A 158 13.76 10.73 11.04
C PRO A 158 15.24 10.43 11.18
N THR A 159 15.67 9.92 12.34
CA THR A 159 17.09 9.54 12.53
C THR A 159 17.53 8.46 11.55
N MET A 160 16.70 7.42 11.33
CA MET A 160 16.98 6.37 10.35
C MET A 160 17.04 6.91 8.93
N TYR A 161 16.18 7.87 8.60
CA TYR A 161 16.16 8.53 7.30
C TYR A 161 17.45 9.34 7.07
N ASP A 162 17.85 10.16 8.03
CA ASP A 162 19.06 10.98 7.93
C ASP A 162 20.31 10.11 7.81
N ASP A 163 20.42 9.03 8.59
CA ASP A 163 21.52 8.06 8.50
C ASP A 163 21.59 7.41 7.10
N LEU A 164 20.44 7.03 6.55
CA LEU A 164 20.35 6.44 5.21
C LEU A 164 20.69 7.48 4.13
N LYS A 165 20.15 8.69 4.25
CA LYS A 165 20.40 9.80 3.33
C LYS A 165 21.89 10.13 3.25
N ASN A 166 22.58 10.21 4.38
CA ASN A 166 24.01 10.46 4.41
C ASN A 166 24.81 9.33 3.72
N LYS A 167 24.49 8.06 3.98
CA LYS A 167 25.09 6.92 3.29
C LYS A 167 24.89 6.94 1.77
N ILE A 168 23.71 7.36 1.32
CA ILE A 168 23.43 7.49 -0.11
C ILE A 168 24.21 8.66 -0.70
N LYS A 169 24.29 9.82 0.00
CA LYS A 169 25.11 10.95 -0.43
C LYS A 169 26.57 10.58 -0.62
N ASP A 170 27.15 9.81 0.29
CA ASP A 170 28.53 9.34 0.18
C ASP A 170 28.74 8.46 -1.06
N LYS A 171 27.79 7.56 -1.32
CA LYS A 171 27.81 6.71 -2.52
C LYS A 171 27.68 7.52 -3.82
N LEU A 172 26.78 8.50 -3.85
CA LEU A 172 26.59 9.36 -5.00
C LEU A 172 27.83 10.24 -5.25
N ALA A 173 28.47 10.75 -4.18
CA ALA A 173 29.68 11.55 -4.26
C ALA A 173 30.89 10.75 -4.80
N SER A 174 30.95 9.44 -4.50
CA SER A 174 32.00 8.56 -5.02
C SER A 174 31.78 8.12 -6.48
N ALA A 175 30.58 8.29 -7.02
CA ALA A 175 30.23 7.87 -8.37
C ALA A 175 30.78 8.87 -9.41
N LYS A 176 31.40 8.36 -10.49
CA LYS A 176 31.90 9.18 -11.61
C LYS A 176 30.76 9.86 -12.38
N GLN A 177 29.64 9.19 -12.52
CA GLN A 177 28.44 9.66 -13.21
C GLN A 177 27.20 9.18 -12.47
N VAL A 178 26.20 10.04 -12.36
CA VAL A 178 24.89 9.74 -11.77
C VAL A 178 23.83 9.89 -12.85
N SER A 179 23.06 8.85 -13.10
CA SER A 179 21.89 8.92 -13.96
C SER A 179 20.64 9.07 -13.11
N LEU A 180 19.86 10.10 -13.36
CA LEU A 180 18.57 10.29 -12.69
C LEU A 180 17.45 9.85 -13.63
N THR A 181 16.42 9.24 -13.05
CA THR A 181 15.12 9.06 -13.71
C THR A 181 14.07 9.78 -12.91
N THR A 182 13.08 10.33 -13.59
CA THR A 182 11.93 10.95 -12.95
C THR A 182 10.64 10.45 -13.55
N ASP A 183 9.63 10.31 -12.70
CA ASP A 183 8.26 9.98 -13.07
C ASP A 183 7.30 10.85 -12.25
N GLY A 184 6.22 11.27 -12.88
CA GLY A 184 5.16 12.06 -12.26
C GLY A 184 3.82 11.37 -12.41
N TRP A 185 3.05 11.31 -11.34
CA TRP A 185 1.70 10.73 -11.39
C TRP A 185 0.71 11.52 -10.52
N THR A 186 -0.56 11.35 -10.83
CA THR A 186 -1.65 11.89 -10.01
C THR A 186 -2.31 10.77 -9.23
N SER A 187 -2.44 10.94 -7.92
CA SER A 187 -3.13 9.99 -7.06
C SER A 187 -4.65 9.99 -7.31
N ARG A 188 -5.35 8.99 -6.80
CA ARG A 188 -6.83 8.96 -6.85
C ARG A 188 -7.48 10.14 -6.12
N GLY A 189 -6.78 10.75 -5.16
CA GLY A 189 -7.20 11.94 -4.43
C GLY A 189 -6.81 13.25 -5.11
N THR A 190 -6.51 13.24 -6.42
CA THR A 190 -6.14 14.41 -7.26
C THR A 190 -4.85 15.13 -6.85
N LYS A 191 -4.01 14.52 -6.00
CA LYS A 191 -2.69 15.04 -5.65
C LYS A 191 -1.66 14.58 -6.65
N SER A 192 -0.85 15.51 -7.14
CA SER A 192 0.28 15.25 -8.04
C SER A 192 1.54 14.94 -7.26
N PHE A 193 2.31 13.97 -7.73
CA PHE A 193 3.58 13.59 -7.14
C PHE A 193 4.66 13.53 -8.21
N ILE A 194 5.89 13.85 -7.81
CA ILE A 194 7.09 13.66 -8.62
C ILE A 194 8.08 12.82 -7.82
N THR A 195 8.61 11.77 -8.46
CA THR A 195 9.70 10.96 -7.92
C THR A 195 10.96 11.18 -8.72
N VAL A 196 12.10 11.30 -8.03
CA VAL A 196 13.43 11.31 -8.61
C VAL A 196 14.21 10.12 -8.06
N THR A 197 14.73 9.28 -8.95
CA THR A 197 15.55 8.10 -8.62
C THR A 197 16.93 8.25 -9.23
N ALA A 198 17.97 8.05 -8.42
CA ALA A 198 19.36 8.01 -8.88
C ALA A 198 19.80 6.57 -9.17
N HIS A 199 20.60 6.43 -10.21
CA HIS A 199 21.21 5.18 -10.64
C HIS A 199 22.70 5.40 -10.83
N ILE A 200 23.50 4.51 -10.24
CA ILE A 200 24.95 4.50 -10.37
C ILE A 200 25.44 3.08 -10.70
N ILE A 201 26.61 3.00 -11.28
CA ILE A 201 27.36 1.75 -11.42
C ILE A 201 28.54 1.84 -10.44
N ASN A 202 28.57 0.93 -9.48
CA ASN A 202 29.64 0.88 -8.48
C ASN A 202 30.93 0.29 -9.05
N GLU A 203 32.00 0.33 -8.27
CA GLU A 203 33.33 -0.18 -8.67
C GLU A 203 33.32 -1.69 -9.03
N SER A 204 32.36 -2.44 -8.49
CA SER A 204 32.16 -3.87 -8.81
C SER A 204 31.26 -4.10 -10.04
N TRP A 205 31.03 -3.07 -10.86
CA TRP A 205 30.17 -3.10 -12.04
C TRP A 205 28.71 -3.52 -11.76
N LYS A 206 28.23 -3.25 -10.56
CA LYS A 206 26.82 -3.50 -10.19
C LYS A 206 26.04 -2.20 -10.25
N ALA A 207 24.86 -2.26 -10.87
CA ALA A 207 23.91 -1.17 -10.84
C ALA A 207 23.27 -1.05 -9.46
N GLU A 208 23.27 0.13 -8.89
CA GLU A 208 22.57 0.48 -7.66
C GLU A 208 21.58 1.61 -7.96
N SER A 209 20.41 1.55 -7.34
CA SER A 209 19.36 2.56 -7.54
C SER A 209 18.85 3.05 -6.18
N PHE A 210 18.63 4.36 -6.08
CA PHE A 210 18.18 5.02 -4.86
C PHE A 210 17.07 6.00 -5.18
N VAL A 211 15.94 5.91 -4.49
CA VAL A 211 14.89 6.94 -4.54
C VAL A 211 15.40 8.13 -3.72
N LEU A 212 15.61 9.27 -4.38
CA LEU A 212 16.11 10.50 -3.76
C LEU A 212 15.00 11.32 -3.13
N SER A 213 13.90 11.51 -3.85
CA SER A 213 12.71 12.19 -3.35
C SER A 213 11.44 11.61 -3.96
N THR A 214 10.35 11.71 -3.23
CA THR A 214 8.98 11.52 -3.72
C THR A 214 8.14 12.55 -3.01
N GLU A 215 7.78 13.62 -3.72
CA GLU A 215 7.14 14.79 -3.12
C GLU A 215 5.83 15.10 -3.81
N GLU A 216 4.88 15.63 -3.03
CA GLU A 216 3.68 16.21 -3.57
C GLU A 216 4.04 17.50 -4.30
N PHE A 217 3.60 17.62 -5.55
CA PHE A 217 3.86 18.77 -6.41
C PHE A 217 2.57 19.59 -6.53
N GLU A 218 2.47 20.62 -5.69
CA GLU A 218 1.27 21.45 -5.59
C GLU A 218 1.19 22.53 -6.67
N GLU A 219 2.33 22.87 -7.29
CA GLU A 219 2.39 23.89 -8.32
C GLU A 219 1.92 23.36 -9.68
N SER A 220 1.62 24.28 -10.60
CA SER A 220 1.32 23.91 -11.98
C SER A 220 2.55 23.27 -12.65
N HIS A 221 2.35 22.21 -13.43
CA HIS A 221 3.40 21.43 -14.10
C HIS A 221 4.01 22.19 -15.29
N THR A 222 4.44 23.44 -15.09
CA THR A 222 5.17 24.22 -16.07
C THR A 222 6.63 23.81 -16.13
N GLY A 223 7.30 24.08 -17.26
CA GLY A 223 8.73 23.84 -17.39
C GLY A 223 9.57 24.55 -16.34
N ASP A 224 9.20 25.79 -15.97
CA ASP A 224 9.89 26.59 -14.95
C ASP A 224 9.79 25.98 -13.55
N ASN A 225 8.59 25.59 -13.14
CA ASN A 225 8.38 25.01 -11.81
C ASN A 225 9.07 23.64 -11.69
N LEU A 226 8.98 22.81 -12.74
CA LEU A 226 9.68 21.53 -12.80
C LEU A 226 11.20 21.72 -12.77
N SER A 227 11.73 22.72 -13.49
CA SER A 227 13.17 23.05 -13.49
C SER A 227 13.65 23.39 -12.07
N LYS A 228 12.92 24.26 -11.36
CA LYS A 228 13.24 24.61 -9.97
C LYS A 228 13.23 23.40 -9.04
N GLN A 229 12.24 22.51 -9.19
CA GLN A 229 12.16 21.29 -8.38
C GLN A 229 13.39 20.38 -8.62
N PHE A 230 13.83 20.22 -9.86
CA PHE A 230 15.04 19.46 -10.15
C PHE A 230 16.29 20.12 -9.57
N ASP A 231 16.42 21.42 -9.68
CA ASP A 231 17.55 22.15 -9.11
C ASP A 231 17.57 22.00 -7.56
N ASN A 232 16.43 22.04 -6.90
CA ASN A 232 16.32 21.79 -5.47
C ASN A 232 16.82 20.38 -5.11
N VAL A 233 16.41 19.35 -5.86
CA VAL A 233 16.88 17.97 -5.63
C VAL A 233 18.39 17.86 -5.82
N LEU A 234 18.96 18.48 -6.86
CA LEU A 234 20.41 18.46 -7.05
C LEU A 234 21.17 19.12 -5.89
N VAL A 235 20.68 20.26 -5.41
CA VAL A 235 21.27 20.98 -4.26
C VAL A 235 21.14 20.12 -2.99
N GLU A 236 19.97 19.57 -2.71
CA GLU A 236 19.72 18.75 -1.53
C GLU A 236 20.64 17.52 -1.45
N TRP A 237 20.90 16.90 -2.61
CA TRP A 237 21.73 15.69 -2.72
C TRP A 237 23.18 15.98 -3.05
N ASN A 238 23.57 17.26 -3.13
CA ASN A 238 24.94 17.72 -3.47
C ASN A 238 25.45 17.13 -4.78
N LEU A 239 24.60 17.14 -5.82
CA LEU A 239 24.90 16.63 -7.15
C LEU A 239 25.33 17.76 -8.09
N ASN A 240 26.47 17.60 -8.80
CA ASN A 240 26.91 18.54 -9.81
C ASN A 240 26.23 18.23 -11.15
N LYS A 241 25.65 19.25 -11.80
CA LYS A 241 24.98 19.15 -13.12
C LYS A 241 25.88 18.54 -14.22
N GLU A 242 27.17 18.74 -14.15
CA GLU A 242 28.13 18.20 -15.12
C GLU A 242 28.26 16.68 -15.09
N ASN A 243 28.06 16.08 -13.88
CA ASN A 243 28.16 14.65 -13.66
C ASN A 243 26.80 13.95 -13.63
N VAL A 244 25.73 14.69 -13.97
CA VAL A 244 24.36 14.17 -13.93
C VAL A 244 23.76 14.13 -15.34
N SER A 245 23.06 13.03 -15.61
CA SER A 245 22.15 12.92 -16.76
C SER A 245 20.75 12.55 -16.26
N VAL A 246 19.71 13.12 -16.86
CA VAL A 246 18.32 12.86 -16.46
C VAL A 246 17.57 12.19 -17.60
N THR A 247 16.94 11.06 -17.32
CA THR A 247 16.04 10.39 -18.25
C THR A 247 14.59 10.64 -17.83
N THR A 248 13.79 11.19 -18.75
CA THR A 248 12.38 11.49 -18.50
C THR A 248 11.52 10.94 -19.62
N ASP A 249 10.20 10.96 -19.45
CA ASP A 249 9.28 10.81 -20.56
C ASP A 249 9.46 11.97 -21.59
N ASN A 250 8.69 11.92 -22.70
CA ASN A 250 8.83 12.91 -23.78
C ASN A 250 7.81 14.06 -23.65
N ALA A 251 7.22 14.29 -22.48
CA ALA A 251 6.28 15.37 -22.27
C ALA A 251 6.95 16.74 -22.48
N ALA A 252 6.26 17.66 -23.14
CA ALA A 252 6.84 18.94 -23.59
C ALA A 252 7.31 19.80 -22.41
N ASN A 253 6.56 19.83 -21.31
CA ASN A 253 6.89 20.58 -20.11
C ASN A 253 8.16 20.09 -19.42
N ILE A 254 8.36 18.76 -19.33
CA ILE A 254 9.58 18.20 -18.70
C ILE A 254 10.80 18.37 -19.63
N CYS A 255 10.62 18.24 -20.93
CA CYS A 255 11.67 18.55 -21.91
C CYS A 255 12.11 20.03 -21.84
N LEU A 256 11.17 20.95 -21.58
CA LEU A 256 11.47 22.36 -21.35
C LEU A 256 12.20 22.54 -20.02
N ALA A 257 11.75 21.90 -18.95
CA ALA A 257 12.40 21.95 -17.64
C ALA A 257 13.88 21.55 -17.73
N MET A 258 14.19 20.45 -18.41
CA MET A 258 15.58 19.98 -18.56
C MET A 258 16.45 20.98 -19.34
N ARG A 259 15.89 21.65 -20.35
CA ARG A 259 16.59 22.72 -21.08
C ARG A 259 16.87 23.94 -20.19
N LEU A 260 15.90 24.34 -19.37
CA LEU A 260 16.03 25.48 -18.44
C LEU A 260 17.04 25.17 -17.32
N SER A 261 17.02 23.96 -16.77
CA SER A 261 18.00 23.53 -15.76
C SER A 261 19.43 23.35 -16.32
N GLY A 262 19.60 23.26 -17.65
CA GLY A 262 20.89 22.99 -18.25
C GLY A 262 21.48 21.61 -17.98
N ILE A 263 20.65 20.65 -17.58
CA ILE A 263 21.04 19.28 -17.26
C ILE A 263 21.06 18.44 -18.54
N LYS A 264 22.01 17.52 -18.67
CA LYS A 264 22.05 16.57 -19.79
C LYS A 264 20.78 15.70 -19.77
N HIS A 265 19.93 15.88 -20.78
CA HIS A 265 18.65 15.20 -20.90
C HIS A 265 18.71 14.03 -21.90
N VAL A 266 18.21 12.88 -21.47
CA VAL A 266 18.03 11.68 -22.28
C VAL A 266 16.53 11.35 -22.34
N LYS A 267 15.99 11.23 -23.55
CA LYS A 267 14.58 10.84 -23.72
C LYS A 267 14.41 9.36 -23.41
N CYS A 268 13.36 9.01 -22.67
CA CYS A 268 13.04 7.62 -22.35
C CYS A 268 12.79 6.81 -23.62
N MET A 269 13.67 5.86 -23.90
CA MET A 269 13.56 4.97 -25.06
C MET A 269 12.27 4.17 -25.01
N ALA A 270 11.92 3.71 -23.84
CA ALA A 270 10.70 2.97 -23.57
C ALA A 270 9.46 3.77 -23.96
N HIS A 271 9.38 5.02 -23.53
CA HIS A 271 8.25 5.89 -23.89
C HIS A 271 8.22 6.17 -25.41
N THR A 272 9.38 6.37 -26.04
CA THR A 272 9.50 6.57 -27.48
C THR A 272 8.98 5.36 -28.26
N LEU A 273 9.36 4.15 -27.84
CA LEU A 273 8.88 2.91 -28.44
C LEU A 273 7.36 2.74 -28.28
N ASN A 274 6.83 3.03 -27.09
CA ASN A 274 5.38 3.00 -26.87
C ASN A 274 4.64 3.98 -27.80
N LEU A 275 5.14 5.19 -27.97
CA LEU A 275 4.55 6.16 -28.89
C LEU A 275 4.57 5.65 -30.35
N ALA A 276 5.64 4.99 -30.79
CA ALA A 276 5.72 4.39 -32.12
C ALA A 276 4.69 3.27 -32.28
N THR A 277 4.60 2.37 -31.30
CA THR A 277 3.59 1.29 -31.28
C THR A 277 2.17 1.83 -31.32
N GLN A 278 1.87 2.86 -30.54
CA GLN A 278 0.56 3.49 -30.55
C GLN A 278 0.20 4.13 -31.91
N LYS A 279 1.17 4.74 -32.59
CA LYS A 279 0.97 5.24 -33.93
C LYS A 279 0.65 4.12 -34.93
N CYS A 280 1.30 2.96 -34.82
CA CYS A 280 0.98 1.79 -35.62
C CYS A 280 -0.43 1.27 -35.33
N LEU A 281 -0.81 1.16 -34.06
CA LEU A 281 -2.15 0.72 -33.66
C LEU A 281 -3.26 1.72 -34.02
N ALA A 282 -2.94 2.99 -34.27
CA ALA A 282 -3.87 4.02 -34.74
C ALA A 282 -4.27 3.87 -36.22
N ILE A 283 -3.58 3.03 -37.00
CA ILE A 283 -3.99 2.69 -38.38
C ILE A 283 -5.42 2.15 -38.35
N ASN A 284 -6.27 2.69 -39.21
CA ASN A 284 -7.74 2.44 -39.18
C ASN A 284 -8.12 0.96 -39.05
N GLN A 285 -7.44 0.08 -39.76
CA GLN A 285 -7.71 -1.36 -39.75
C GLN A 285 -7.44 -1.95 -38.37
N PHE A 286 -6.28 -1.65 -37.76
CA PHE A 286 -5.88 -2.14 -36.44
C PHE A 286 -6.72 -1.52 -35.32
N SER A 287 -6.94 -0.21 -35.39
CA SER A 287 -7.76 0.53 -34.44
C SER A 287 -9.20 -0.01 -34.35
N ARG A 288 -9.81 -0.35 -35.49
CA ARG A 288 -11.15 -0.95 -35.55
C ARG A 288 -11.20 -2.31 -34.87
N VAL A 289 -10.23 -3.19 -35.15
CA VAL A 289 -10.17 -4.54 -34.57
C VAL A 289 -9.92 -4.46 -33.06
N CYS A 290 -8.92 -3.69 -32.61
CA CYS A 290 -8.67 -3.46 -31.18
C CYS A 290 -9.88 -2.86 -30.46
N GLY A 291 -10.56 -1.88 -31.08
CA GLY A 291 -11.78 -1.28 -30.55
C GLY A 291 -12.94 -2.26 -30.42
N LYS A 292 -13.03 -3.24 -31.34
CA LYS A 292 -14.04 -4.30 -31.29
C LYS A 292 -13.74 -5.27 -30.14
N VAL A 293 -12.49 -5.70 -29.98
CA VAL A 293 -12.07 -6.54 -28.85
C VAL A 293 -12.31 -5.84 -27.52
N ARG A 294 -11.96 -4.55 -27.39
CA ARG A 294 -12.24 -3.75 -26.16
C ARG A 294 -13.73 -3.74 -25.81
N ARG A 295 -14.60 -3.55 -26.81
CA ARG A 295 -16.06 -3.58 -26.58
C ARG A 295 -16.53 -4.93 -26.08
N ILE A 296 -16.06 -6.02 -26.68
CA ILE A 296 -16.39 -7.39 -26.27
C ILE A 296 -15.92 -7.63 -24.83
N VAL A 297 -14.65 -7.34 -24.52
CA VAL A 297 -14.08 -7.53 -23.18
C VAL A 297 -14.82 -6.67 -22.15
N SER A 298 -15.09 -5.40 -22.47
CA SER A 298 -15.86 -4.50 -21.58
C SER A 298 -17.26 -5.04 -21.30
N TYR A 299 -17.91 -5.60 -22.31
CA TYR A 299 -19.22 -6.21 -22.15
C TYR A 299 -19.19 -7.45 -21.25
N LEU A 300 -18.19 -8.33 -21.43
CA LEU A 300 -17.96 -9.50 -20.58
C LEU A 300 -17.67 -9.11 -19.11
N HIS A 301 -17.03 -7.97 -18.87
CA HIS A 301 -16.77 -7.47 -17.52
C HIS A 301 -18.01 -6.84 -16.86
N LYS A 302 -18.85 -6.16 -17.64
CA LYS A 302 -20.02 -5.42 -17.10
C LYS A 302 -21.19 -6.33 -16.74
N SER A 303 -21.34 -7.47 -17.40
CA SER A 303 -22.48 -8.36 -17.22
C SER A 303 -22.10 -9.60 -16.39
N THR A 304 -22.58 -9.67 -15.19
CA THR A 304 -22.37 -10.84 -14.30
C THR A 304 -22.93 -12.13 -14.89
N THR A 305 -24.06 -12.03 -15.59
CA THR A 305 -24.73 -13.17 -16.26
C THR A 305 -23.87 -13.71 -17.40
N VAL A 306 -23.35 -12.81 -18.26
CA VAL A 306 -22.52 -13.18 -19.41
C VAL A 306 -21.14 -13.69 -18.94
N ALA A 307 -20.56 -13.07 -17.89
CA ALA A 307 -19.34 -13.56 -17.27
C ALA A 307 -19.49 -14.97 -16.66
N SER A 308 -20.68 -15.26 -16.08
CA SER A 308 -20.99 -16.61 -15.58
C SER A 308 -21.15 -17.61 -16.72
N LEU A 309 -21.81 -17.20 -17.80
CA LEU A 309 -21.95 -18.02 -19.01
C LEU A 309 -20.57 -18.34 -19.60
N LEU A 310 -19.68 -17.33 -19.72
CA LEU A 310 -18.33 -17.54 -20.21
C LEU A 310 -17.58 -18.59 -19.38
N ARG A 311 -17.63 -18.50 -18.05
CA ARG A 311 -16.99 -19.48 -17.18
C ARG A 311 -17.50 -20.91 -17.40
N LYS A 312 -18.81 -21.09 -17.57
CA LYS A 312 -19.41 -22.38 -17.86
C LYS A 312 -18.98 -22.91 -19.23
N THR A 313 -18.96 -22.03 -20.23
CA THR A 313 -18.53 -22.40 -21.60
C THR A 313 -17.04 -22.78 -21.64
N LEU A 314 -16.17 -22.07 -20.89
CA LEU A 314 -14.76 -22.45 -20.77
C LEU A 314 -14.59 -23.87 -20.22
N VAL A 315 -15.34 -24.22 -19.18
CA VAL A 315 -15.33 -25.58 -18.62
C VAL A 315 -15.83 -26.61 -19.63
N GLN A 316 -16.93 -26.30 -20.35
CA GLN A 316 -17.50 -27.21 -21.36
C GLN A 316 -16.57 -27.46 -22.56
N LEU A 317 -15.75 -26.47 -22.91
CA LEU A 317 -14.78 -26.55 -24.01
C LEU A 317 -13.40 -27.01 -23.53
N GLU A 318 -13.24 -27.39 -22.27
CA GLU A 318 -11.97 -27.79 -21.65
C GLU A 318 -10.86 -26.74 -21.82
N LEU A 319 -11.24 -25.46 -21.90
CA LEU A 319 -10.32 -24.34 -22.01
C LEU A 319 -9.89 -23.83 -20.64
N PRO A 320 -8.68 -23.23 -20.55
CA PRO A 320 -8.19 -22.66 -19.29
C PRO A 320 -9.18 -21.65 -18.71
N SER A 321 -9.42 -21.70 -17.40
CA SER A 321 -10.32 -20.79 -16.68
C SER A 321 -9.67 -19.41 -16.52
N LEU A 322 -9.43 -18.72 -17.64
CA LEU A 322 -8.82 -17.40 -17.70
C LEU A 322 -9.90 -16.31 -17.74
N LYS A 323 -9.57 -15.13 -17.19
CA LYS A 323 -10.43 -13.95 -17.29
C LYS A 323 -10.03 -13.11 -18.51
N PRO A 324 -10.99 -12.53 -19.25
CA PRO A 324 -10.68 -11.52 -20.25
C PRO A 324 -9.90 -10.36 -19.63
N VAL A 325 -8.97 -9.77 -20.38
CA VAL A 325 -8.16 -8.62 -19.95
C VAL A 325 -8.48 -7.46 -20.87
N ILE A 326 -8.69 -6.26 -20.32
CA ILE A 326 -8.84 -5.02 -21.08
C ILE A 326 -7.52 -4.26 -21.07
N ASP A 327 -7.18 -3.65 -22.18
CA ASP A 327 -5.97 -2.85 -22.29
C ASP A 327 -6.08 -1.51 -21.55
N VAL A 328 -4.93 -0.98 -21.19
CA VAL A 328 -4.77 0.34 -20.58
C VAL A 328 -3.88 1.17 -21.51
N PRO A 329 -4.40 2.22 -22.16
CA PRO A 329 -3.69 2.96 -23.21
C PRO A 329 -2.30 3.48 -22.81
N THR A 330 -2.10 3.74 -21.52
CA THR A 330 -0.83 4.25 -20.97
C THR A 330 0.18 3.17 -20.63
N ARG A 331 -0.22 1.89 -20.67
CA ARG A 331 0.67 0.77 -20.31
C ARG A 331 1.19 0.06 -21.55
N TRP A 332 2.49 -0.18 -21.56
CA TRP A 332 3.14 -1.08 -22.50
C TRP A 332 2.42 -2.43 -22.56
N ASN A 333 2.50 -3.06 -23.68
CA ASN A 333 2.04 -4.42 -23.91
C ASN A 333 0.59 -4.70 -23.51
N SER A 334 -0.13 -3.77 -22.88
CA SER A 334 -1.50 -4.06 -22.42
C SER A 334 -2.45 -4.38 -23.57
N THR A 335 -2.24 -3.79 -24.75
CA THR A 335 -3.00 -4.13 -25.95
C THR A 335 -2.62 -5.53 -26.45
N LEU A 336 -1.34 -5.90 -26.42
CA LEU A 336 -0.89 -7.25 -26.75
C LEU A 336 -1.50 -8.27 -25.78
N GLU A 337 -1.39 -8.07 -24.47
CA GLU A 337 -2.00 -8.94 -23.45
C GLU A 337 -3.51 -9.12 -23.65
N MET A 338 -4.21 -8.04 -24.02
CA MET A 338 -5.63 -8.10 -24.35
C MET A 338 -5.89 -8.98 -25.57
N LEU A 339 -5.12 -8.80 -26.65
CA LEU A 339 -5.31 -9.55 -27.90
C LEU A 339 -4.94 -11.02 -27.71
N GLU A 340 -3.83 -11.34 -27.05
CA GLU A 340 -3.44 -12.71 -26.72
C GLU A 340 -4.50 -13.41 -25.87
N ARG A 341 -4.98 -12.73 -24.83
CA ARG A 341 -6.04 -13.27 -23.97
C ARG A 341 -7.34 -13.46 -24.73
N TYR A 342 -7.67 -12.53 -25.63
CA TYR A 342 -8.84 -12.67 -26.49
C TYR A 342 -8.69 -13.87 -27.42
N ALA A 343 -7.54 -14.06 -28.08
CA ALA A 343 -7.27 -15.18 -28.97
C ALA A 343 -7.41 -16.52 -28.24
N GLN A 344 -6.86 -16.64 -27.04
CA GLN A 344 -6.99 -17.83 -26.18
C GLN A 344 -8.45 -18.16 -25.83
N LEU A 345 -9.26 -17.14 -25.59
CA LEU A 345 -10.66 -17.29 -25.15
C LEU A 345 -11.66 -17.24 -26.31
N ARG A 346 -11.22 -16.96 -27.54
CA ARG A 346 -12.06 -16.74 -28.71
C ARG A 346 -13.11 -17.83 -28.92
N PRO A 347 -12.80 -19.16 -28.86
CA PRO A 347 -13.82 -20.19 -29.08
C PRO A 347 -14.98 -20.05 -28.07
N ALA A 348 -14.69 -19.86 -26.80
CA ALA A 348 -15.71 -19.71 -25.78
C ALA A 348 -16.46 -18.36 -25.89
N ILE A 349 -15.76 -17.27 -26.23
CA ILE A 349 -16.39 -15.97 -26.44
C ILE A 349 -17.37 -16.02 -27.62
N SER A 350 -17.00 -16.68 -28.70
CA SER A 350 -17.90 -16.83 -29.90
C SER A 350 -19.20 -17.56 -29.56
N VAL A 351 -19.11 -18.63 -28.76
CA VAL A 351 -20.32 -19.37 -28.30
C VAL A 351 -21.16 -18.46 -27.38
N VAL A 352 -20.53 -17.73 -26.46
CA VAL A 352 -21.22 -16.82 -25.54
C VAL A 352 -21.94 -15.70 -26.29
N LEU A 353 -21.29 -15.06 -27.28
CA LEU A 353 -21.85 -13.95 -28.02
C LEU A 353 -23.02 -14.41 -28.93
N SER A 354 -23.00 -15.67 -29.37
CA SER A 354 -24.11 -16.28 -30.16
C SER A 354 -25.30 -16.71 -29.28
N ASN A 355 -25.14 -16.71 -27.95
CA ASN A 355 -26.21 -17.11 -27.04
C ASN A 355 -27.25 -15.97 -26.88
N PRO A 356 -28.56 -16.27 -26.90
CA PRO A 356 -29.63 -15.27 -26.71
C PRO A 356 -29.48 -14.44 -25.40
N ILE A 357 -28.85 -14.99 -24.38
CA ILE A 357 -28.57 -14.30 -23.12
C ILE A 357 -27.66 -13.08 -23.33
N ALA A 358 -26.77 -13.13 -24.32
CA ALA A 358 -25.88 -12.02 -24.64
C ALA A 358 -26.59 -10.86 -25.40
N LYS A 359 -27.89 -10.98 -25.71
CA LYS A 359 -28.74 -9.91 -26.27
C LYS A 359 -28.14 -9.20 -27.49
N ASN A 360 -27.30 -9.86 -28.27
CA ASN A 360 -26.63 -9.33 -29.46
C ASN A 360 -25.98 -7.93 -29.30
N GLN A 361 -25.50 -7.60 -28.10
CA GLN A 361 -24.91 -6.28 -27.80
C GLN A 361 -23.54 -6.04 -28.42
N CYS A 362 -22.83 -7.10 -28.80
CA CYS A 362 -21.52 -7.03 -29.44
C CYS A 362 -21.47 -7.98 -30.63
N ALA A 363 -21.09 -7.47 -31.80
CA ALA A 363 -20.78 -8.31 -32.95
C ALA A 363 -19.51 -9.12 -32.71
N ASN A 364 -19.53 -10.39 -33.11
CA ASN A 364 -18.34 -11.26 -33.01
C ASN A 364 -17.24 -10.79 -33.98
N VAL A 365 -15.98 -11.10 -33.67
CA VAL A 365 -14.85 -10.86 -34.57
C VAL A 365 -14.95 -11.83 -35.75
N THR A 366 -14.75 -11.30 -36.98
CA THR A 366 -14.75 -12.09 -38.21
C THR A 366 -13.44 -12.85 -38.39
N GLU A 367 -13.39 -13.79 -39.34
CA GLU A 367 -12.14 -14.51 -39.63
C GLU A 367 -11.05 -13.59 -40.15
N ASP A 368 -11.36 -12.62 -41.03
CA ASP A 368 -10.38 -11.62 -41.49
C ASP A 368 -9.83 -10.76 -40.33
N GLU A 369 -10.70 -10.35 -39.41
CA GLU A 369 -10.30 -9.60 -38.21
C GLU A 369 -9.46 -10.47 -37.30
N THR A 370 -9.69 -11.77 -37.27
CA THR A 370 -8.87 -12.72 -36.49
C THR A 370 -7.45 -12.85 -37.05
N ALA A 371 -7.35 -12.94 -38.38
CA ALA A 371 -6.02 -12.96 -39.03
C ALA A 371 -5.21 -11.68 -38.71
N ILE A 372 -5.91 -10.52 -38.61
CA ILE A 372 -5.27 -9.25 -38.16
C ILE A 372 -4.79 -9.36 -36.71
N ILE A 373 -5.61 -9.92 -35.79
CA ILE A 373 -5.22 -10.11 -34.40
C ILE A 373 -3.98 -10.98 -34.29
N GLU A 374 -3.97 -12.13 -34.99
CA GLU A 374 -2.84 -13.06 -35.00
C GLU A 374 -1.57 -12.41 -35.56
N ALA A 375 -1.68 -11.63 -36.64
CA ALA A 375 -0.57 -10.87 -37.19
C ALA A 375 -0.04 -9.82 -36.21
N LEU A 376 -0.93 -9.08 -35.51
CA LEU A 376 -0.53 -8.11 -34.49
C LEU A 376 0.18 -8.78 -33.30
N ILE A 377 -0.32 -9.92 -32.82
CA ILE A 377 0.33 -10.70 -31.78
C ILE A 377 1.73 -11.11 -32.24
N LYS A 378 1.83 -11.73 -33.41
CA LYS A 378 3.11 -12.20 -33.95
C LYS A 378 4.15 -11.09 -34.11
N VAL A 379 3.76 -9.91 -34.59
CA VAL A 379 4.68 -8.76 -34.75
C VAL A 379 5.11 -8.20 -33.40
N SER A 380 4.21 -8.23 -32.39
CA SER A 380 4.49 -7.70 -31.06
C SER A 380 5.30 -8.65 -30.16
N THR A 381 5.31 -9.94 -30.48
CA THR A 381 6.09 -10.99 -29.79
C THR A 381 7.37 -11.37 -30.54
N CYS A 382 7.79 -10.61 -31.57
CA CYS A 382 9.06 -10.88 -32.23
C CYS A 382 10.19 -10.79 -31.23
N ASP A 383 10.80 -11.95 -30.94
CA ASP A 383 12.06 -12.15 -30.28
C ASP A 383 13.24 -11.61 -31.10
#